data_5e968cc25bff1c05274f5619f4a5db82
#
_entry.id   5e968cc25bff1c05274f5619f4a5db82
#
_cell.length_a   1.000
_cell.length_b   1.000
_cell.length_c   1.000
_cell.angle_alpha   90.00
_cell.angle_beta   90.00
_cell.angle_gamma   90.00
#
_symmetry.space_group_name_H-M   'P 1'
#
loop_
_entity.id
_entity.type
_entity.pdbx_description
1 polymer ?
#
loop_
_entity_poly.entity_id
_entity_poly.type
_entity_poly.pdbx_seq_one_letter_code
_entity_poly.pdbx_strand_id
1 'polypeptide(L)'
;MIVILDLGSHENTVVARAIRALGVYSEIYPHDITAAELKALPGVKGIIINGGPNHVIDGVEIDVLPEIYEAGFPVMAAGHDKALCSVKLPEFGGDEEAIKAAVKDFVFDTCKAEANWNMKNFVADQIELVRRQVGDKKVLLALSGGVDSSVVAALLLKAIGDNLVCVHVNHGLMRKGESENVVEVFRNQLCANLVYVDATDRFLGLLEG
;
A
#
# COMPACT_ATOMS: atom_id res chain seq x y z
N MET A 1 4.41 13.72 -1.44
CA MET A 1 3.56 12.55 -1.77
C MET A 1 2.36 13.02 -2.60
N ILE A 2 1.93 12.22 -3.57
CA ILE A 2 0.65 12.41 -4.28
C ILE A 2 -0.37 11.41 -3.72
N VAL A 3 -1.53 11.88 -3.34
CA VAL A 3 -2.66 11.06 -2.87
C VAL A 3 -3.56 10.74 -4.05
N ILE A 4 -3.95 9.47 -4.20
CA ILE A 4 -4.90 9.01 -5.20
C ILE A 4 -6.17 8.61 -4.47
N LEU A 5 -7.29 9.23 -4.80
CA LEU A 5 -8.60 8.89 -4.24
C LEU A 5 -9.32 7.94 -5.19
N ASP A 6 -9.68 6.77 -4.66
CA ASP A 6 -10.35 5.70 -5.42
C ASP A 6 -11.85 5.98 -5.56
N LEU A 7 -12.29 6.31 -6.77
CA LEU A 7 -13.69 6.44 -7.15
C LEU A 7 -14.12 5.33 -8.12
N GLY A 8 -13.69 4.11 -7.87
CA GLY A 8 -14.12 2.93 -8.63
C GLY A 8 -13.32 2.66 -9.90
N SER A 9 -12.10 3.20 -10.00
CA SER A 9 -11.19 2.92 -11.10
C SER A 9 -10.48 1.57 -10.93
N HIS A 10 -10.33 0.82 -12.02
CA HIS A 10 -9.46 -0.37 -12.07
C HIS A 10 -7.97 -0.01 -12.17
N GLU A 11 -7.63 1.25 -12.42
CA GLU A 11 -6.28 1.70 -12.77
C GLU A 11 -5.52 2.30 -11.57
N ASN A 12 -6.12 2.36 -10.38
CA ASN A 12 -5.51 3.00 -9.20
C ASN A 12 -4.07 2.55 -8.94
N THR A 13 -3.81 1.24 -9.04
CA THR A 13 -2.47 0.67 -8.84
C THR A 13 -1.51 1.09 -9.96
N VAL A 14 -1.99 1.17 -11.19
CA VAL A 14 -1.17 1.59 -12.35
C VAL A 14 -0.82 3.06 -12.23
N VAL A 15 -1.79 3.91 -11.86
CA VAL A 15 -1.56 5.35 -11.58
C VAL A 15 -0.54 5.53 -10.48
N ALA A 16 -0.66 4.78 -9.38
CA ALA A 16 0.30 4.85 -8.29
C ALA A 16 1.72 4.46 -8.74
N ARG A 17 1.86 3.41 -9.54
CA ARG A 17 3.15 2.97 -10.09
C ARG A 17 3.73 4.00 -11.07
N ALA A 18 2.90 4.58 -11.94
CA ALA A 18 3.33 5.60 -12.88
C ALA A 18 3.92 6.83 -12.16
N ILE A 19 3.29 7.29 -11.08
CA ILE A 19 3.80 8.39 -10.25
C ILE A 19 5.11 7.99 -9.56
N ARG A 20 5.20 6.79 -9.03
CA ARG A 20 6.43 6.26 -8.40
C ARG A 20 7.56 6.10 -9.42
N ALA A 21 7.24 5.74 -10.67
CA ALA A 21 8.22 5.71 -11.77
C ALA A 21 8.76 7.11 -12.13
N LEU A 22 8.03 8.21 -11.81
CA LEU A 22 8.53 9.57 -11.86
C LEU A 22 9.44 9.93 -10.66
N GLY A 23 9.66 9.02 -9.74
CA GLY A 23 10.44 9.25 -8.52
C GLY A 23 9.67 9.99 -7.42
N VAL A 24 8.34 10.05 -7.48
CA VAL A 24 7.48 10.69 -6.49
C VAL A 24 6.67 9.65 -5.74
N TYR A 25 6.65 9.72 -4.41
CA TYR A 25 5.83 8.81 -3.61
C TYR A 25 4.33 9.07 -3.80
N SER A 26 3.55 7.99 -3.87
CA SER A 26 2.09 8.04 -4.01
C SER A 26 1.42 6.95 -3.19
N GLU A 27 0.25 7.23 -2.66
CA GLU A 27 -0.62 6.28 -1.95
C GLU A 27 -2.06 6.39 -2.42
N ILE A 28 -2.80 5.27 -2.33
CA ILE A 28 -4.21 5.18 -2.67
C ILE A 28 -5.01 5.21 -1.38
N TYR A 29 -6.03 6.07 -1.34
CA TYR A 29 -6.97 6.21 -0.24
C TYR A 29 -8.41 6.06 -0.74
N PRO A 30 -9.35 5.66 0.11
CA PRO A 30 -10.76 5.62 -0.24
C PRO A 30 -11.30 7.03 -0.49
N HIS A 31 -12.40 7.10 -1.26
CA HIS A 31 -13.04 8.35 -1.67
C HIS A 31 -13.61 9.19 -0.50
N ASP A 32 -13.94 8.52 0.60
CA ASP A 32 -14.56 9.11 1.79
C ASP A 32 -13.57 9.60 2.86
N ILE A 33 -12.26 9.63 2.53
CA ILE A 33 -11.26 10.27 3.40
C ILE A 33 -11.64 11.72 3.68
N THR A 34 -11.54 12.14 4.93
CA THR A 34 -11.83 13.52 5.33
C THR A 34 -10.65 14.46 5.03
N ALA A 35 -10.94 15.77 4.88
CA ALA A 35 -9.87 16.77 4.74
C ALA A 35 -8.94 16.84 5.96
N ALA A 36 -9.44 16.51 7.15
CA ALA A 36 -8.63 16.46 8.37
C ALA A 36 -7.63 15.31 8.33
N GLU A 37 -8.07 14.12 7.95
CA GLU A 37 -7.19 12.94 7.77
C GLU A 37 -6.16 13.20 6.68
N LEU A 38 -6.58 13.75 5.55
CA LEU A 38 -5.70 14.10 4.43
C LEU A 38 -4.58 15.07 4.86
N LYS A 39 -4.93 16.10 5.65
CA LYS A 39 -3.95 17.08 6.17
C LYS A 39 -3.02 16.49 7.22
N ALA A 40 -3.42 15.41 7.89
CA ALA A 40 -2.58 14.70 8.86
C ALA A 40 -1.54 13.80 8.17
N LEU A 41 -1.71 13.48 6.89
CA LEU A 41 -0.75 12.69 6.13
C LEU A 41 0.54 13.48 5.89
N PRO A 42 1.72 12.84 6.02
CA PRO A 42 2.98 13.53 5.88
C PRO A 42 3.27 13.89 4.41
N GLY A 43 3.57 15.15 4.16
CA GLY A 43 4.15 15.61 2.89
C GLY A 43 3.23 15.50 1.66
N VAL A 44 1.91 15.61 1.83
CA VAL A 44 0.97 15.69 0.71
C VAL A 44 1.27 16.93 -0.13
N LYS A 45 1.37 16.76 -1.44
CA LYS A 45 1.63 17.83 -2.42
C LYS A 45 0.48 18.04 -3.40
N GLY A 46 -0.34 17.00 -3.60
CA GLY A 46 -1.49 17.07 -4.50
C GLY A 46 -2.34 15.81 -4.44
N ILE A 47 -3.51 15.90 -5.04
CA ILE A 47 -4.55 14.88 -5.02
C ILE A 47 -4.94 14.54 -6.46
N ILE A 48 -5.07 13.25 -6.77
CA ILE A 48 -5.65 12.75 -8.00
C ILE A 48 -6.93 12.00 -7.64
N ILE A 49 -8.07 12.50 -8.09
CA ILE A 49 -9.35 11.81 -8.00
C ILE A 49 -9.43 10.88 -9.21
N ASN A 50 -9.43 9.56 -8.98
CA ASN A 50 -9.39 8.57 -10.04
C ASN A 50 -10.72 7.83 -10.13
N GLY A 51 -11.58 8.32 -11.01
CA GLY A 51 -12.88 7.73 -11.33
C GLY A 51 -12.77 6.54 -12.27
N GLY A 52 -13.84 5.81 -12.39
CA GLY A 52 -13.91 4.64 -13.26
C GLY A 52 -15.29 3.99 -13.28
N PRO A 53 -15.43 2.83 -13.92
CA PRO A 53 -16.74 2.20 -14.18
C PRO A 53 -17.47 1.75 -12.90
N ASN A 54 -16.77 1.57 -11.79
CA ASN A 54 -17.35 1.11 -10.51
C ASN A 54 -17.70 2.27 -9.56
N HIS A 55 -18.01 3.44 -10.10
CA HIS A 55 -18.37 4.62 -9.31
C HIS A 55 -19.81 4.60 -8.77
N VAL A 56 -20.58 3.54 -8.99
CA VAL A 56 -21.94 3.36 -8.45
C VAL A 56 -21.96 2.17 -7.51
N ILE A 57 -22.27 2.40 -6.24
CA ILE A 57 -22.42 1.37 -5.21
C ILE A 57 -23.87 1.41 -4.73
N ASP A 58 -24.57 0.26 -4.78
CA ASP A 58 -25.99 0.12 -4.38
C ASP A 58 -26.92 1.17 -5.03
N GLY A 59 -26.63 1.55 -6.28
CA GLY A 59 -27.40 2.54 -7.02
C GLY A 59 -27.09 4.00 -6.65
N VAL A 60 -26.11 4.23 -5.79
CA VAL A 60 -25.64 5.55 -5.39
C VAL A 60 -24.27 5.83 -6.04
N GLU A 61 -24.17 6.95 -6.72
CA GLU A 61 -22.90 7.41 -7.29
C GLU A 61 -21.96 7.88 -6.17
N ILE A 62 -20.76 7.35 -6.12
CA ILE A 62 -19.74 7.76 -5.16
C ILE A 62 -19.04 9.02 -5.64
N ASP A 63 -18.73 9.91 -4.70
CA ASP A 63 -17.95 11.12 -4.93
C ASP A 63 -17.04 11.37 -3.73
N VAL A 64 -16.08 12.27 -3.87
CA VAL A 64 -15.28 12.74 -2.76
C VAL A 64 -16.07 13.73 -1.90
N LEU A 65 -15.69 13.85 -0.63
CA LEU A 65 -16.27 14.87 0.24
C LEU A 65 -15.95 16.27 -0.32
N PRO A 66 -16.93 17.22 -0.37
CA PRO A 66 -16.71 18.56 -0.92
C PRO A 66 -15.53 19.31 -0.30
N GLU A 67 -15.24 19.06 0.98
CA GLU A 67 -14.12 19.65 1.72
C GLU A 67 -12.74 19.28 1.18
N ILE A 68 -12.63 18.21 0.36
CA ILE A 68 -11.38 17.83 -0.29
C ILE A 68 -10.89 18.90 -1.25
N TYR A 69 -11.83 19.56 -1.99
CA TYR A 69 -11.49 20.65 -2.90
C TYR A 69 -11.05 21.91 -2.17
N GLU A 70 -11.45 22.07 -0.90
CA GLU A 70 -11.10 23.21 -0.03
C GLU A 70 -9.90 22.91 0.88
N ALA A 71 -9.34 21.70 0.79
CA ALA A 71 -8.25 21.26 1.66
C ALA A 71 -6.92 22.01 1.47
N GLY A 72 -6.81 22.80 0.37
CA GLY A 72 -5.65 23.63 0.06
C GLY A 72 -4.56 22.91 -0.75
N PHE A 73 -4.85 21.73 -1.29
CA PHE A 73 -3.97 20.98 -2.19
C PHE A 73 -4.43 21.14 -3.64
N PRO A 74 -3.50 21.14 -4.62
CA PRO A 74 -3.86 20.98 -6.01
C PRO A 74 -4.62 19.67 -6.24
N VAL A 75 -5.73 19.75 -6.99
CA VAL A 75 -6.58 18.60 -7.31
C VAL A 75 -6.67 18.42 -8.82
N MET A 76 -6.46 17.20 -9.27
CA MET A 76 -6.68 16.74 -10.64
C MET A 76 -7.69 15.59 -10.62
N ALA A 77 -8.55 15.50 -11.61
CA ALA A 77 -9.47 14.38 -11.77
C ALA A 77 -9.23 13.65 -13.09
N ALA A 78 -9.33 12.33 -13.06
CA ALA A 78 -9.36 11.47 -14.23
C ALA A 78 -10.61 10.59 -14.17
N GLY A 79 -11.36 10.48 -15.27
CA GLY A 79 -12.58 9.67 -15.34
C GLY A 79 -13.69 10.14 -14.38
N HIS A 80 -13.71 11.43 -13.99
CA HIS A 80 -14.70 11.99 -13.08
C HIS A 80 -15.11 13.41 -13.50
N ASP A 81 -16.13 13.52 -14.31
CA ASP A 81 -16.58 14.77 -14.92
C ASP A 81 -17.18 15.77 -13.92
N LYS A 82 -17.74 15.27 -12.81
CA LYS A 82 -18.37 16.08 -11.75
C LYS A 82 -17.38 16.77 -10.82
N ALA A 83 -16.09 16.39 -10.89
CA ALA A 83 -15.05 16.96 -10.05
C ALA A 83 -15.02 18.50 -10.12
N LEU A 84 -14.87 19.15 -8.96
CA LEU A 84 -14.82 20.62 -8.85
C LEU A 84 -13.39 21.18 -9.01
N CYS A 85 -12.56 20.53 -9.81
CA CYS A 85 -11.19 20.94 -10.08
C CYS A 85 -11.01 21.44 -11.52
N SER A 86 -9.96 22.20 -11.77
CA SER A 86 -9.65 22.78 -13.09
C SER A 86 -8.97 21.81 -14.03
N VAL A 87 -8.26 20.80 -13.50
CA VAL A 87 -7.53 19.81 -14.30
C VAL A 87 -8.34 18.53 -14.33
N LYS A 88 -8.95 18.27 -15.48
CA LYS A 88 -9.76 17.06 -15.72
C LYS A 88 -9.23 16.32 -16.92
N LEU A 89 -9.12 15.02 -16.79
CA LEU A 89 -8.76 14.08 -17.85
C LEU A 89 -9.88 13.05 -18.04
N PRO A 90 -10.01 12.45 -19.23
CA PRO A 90 -10.79 11.22 -19.37
C PRO A 90 -10.17 10.12 -18.50
N GLU A 91 -10.83 8.98 -18.39
CA GLU A 91 -10.18 7.80 -17.82
C GLU A 91 -8.81 7.62 -18.48
N PHE A 92 -7.81 7.22 -17.70
CA PHE A 92 -6.47 7.10 -18.27
C PHE A 92 -6.41 6.08 -19.40
N GLY A 93 -7.11 4.95 -19.26
CA GLY A 93 -7.32 3.95 -20.32
C GLY A 93 -6.04 3.45 -21.01
N GLY A 94 -4.92 3.55 -20.31
CA GLY A 94 -3.61 3.36 -20.88
C GLY A 94 -2.68 2.48 -20.04
N ASP A 95 -1.52 2.25 -20.60
CA ASP A 95 -0.41 1.65 -19.87
C ASP A 95 0.28 2.66 -18.94
N GLU A 96 1.23 2.17 -18.14
CA GLU A 96 1.96 2.97 -17.16
C GLU A 96 2.69 4.17 -17.79
N GLU A 97 3.22 4.04 -19.01
CA GLU A 97 3.95 5.13 -19.68
C GLU A 97 3.00 6.24 -20.16
N ALA A 98 1.82 5.88 -20.68
CA ALA A 98 0.80 6.85 -21.06
C ALA A 98 0.29 7.65 -19.83
N ILE A 99 -0.01 6.95 -18.75
CA ILE A 99 -0.43 7.58 -17.49
C ILE A 99 0.67 8.48 -16.93
N LYS A 100 1.91 8.01 -16.92
CA LYS A 100 3.08 8.79 -16.49
C LYS A 100 3.23 10.10 -17.26
N ALA A 101 3.03 10.05 -18.59
CA ALA A 101 3.05 11.25 -19.42
C ALA A 101 1.91 12.22 -19.06
N ALA A 102 0.71 11.70 -18.85
CA ALA A 102 -0.49 12.50 -18.55
C ALA A 102 -0.42 13.23 -17.20
N VAL A 103 0.19 12.60 -16.18
CA VAL A 103 0.25 13.18 -14.82
C VAL A 103 1.52 14.01 -14.56
N LYS A 104 2.51 13.96 -15.45
CA LYS A 104 3.84 14.54 -15.23
C LYS A 104 3.80 16.04 -14.90
N ASP A 105 3.11 16.83 -15.72
CA ASP A 105 3.02 18.28 -15.56
C ASP A 105 2.23 18.64 -14.28
N PHE A 106 1.19 17.87 -13.97
CA PHE A 106 0.46 18.04 -12.71
C PHE A 106 1.36 17.79 -11.51
N VAL A 107 2.11 16.69 -11.51
CA VAL A 107 3.00 16.29 -10.42
C VAL A 107 4.13 17.30 -10.20
N PHE A 108 4.80 17.72 -11.27
CA PHE A 108 5.98 18.57 -11.12
C PHE A 108 5.69 20.06 -11.21
N ASP A 109 4.82 20.49 -12.14
CA ASP A 109 4.59 21.92 -12.36
C ASP A 109 3.48 22.48 -11.47
N THR A 110 2.45 21.70 -11.19
CA THR A 110 1.34 22.14 -10.34
C THR A 110 1.59 21.81 -8.87
N CYS A 111 1.89 20.55 -8.54
CA CYS A 111 2.10 20.10 -7.16
C CYS A 111 3.49 20.42 -6.63
N LYS A 112 4.45 20.82 -7.47
CA LYS A 112 5.85 21.08 -7.10
C LYS A 112 6.45 19.91 -6.32
N ALA A 113 6.11 18.67 -6.71
CA ALA A 113 6.65 17.48 -6.08
C ALA A 113 8.11 17.28 -6.49
N GLU A 114 8.91 16.74 -5.58
CA GLU A 114 10.32 16.44 -5.82
C GLU A 114 10.50 14.96 -6.15
N ALA A 115 11.34 14.66 -7.16
CA ALA A 115 11.67 13.28 -7.54
C ALA A 115 12.74 12.70 -6.60
N ASN A 116 12.40 12.48 -5.35
CA ASN A 116 13.31 11.98 -4.31
C ASN A 116 12.94 10.58 -3.79
N TRP A 117 11.85 9.99 -4.31
CA TRP A 117 11.43 8.64 -3.93
C TRP A 117 12.11 7.58 -4.80
N ASN A 118 12.61 6.55 -4.14
CA ASN A 118 13.01 5.28 -4.75
C ASN A 118 12.87 4.17 -3.71
N MET A 119 12.83 2.91 -4.16
CA MET A 119 12.64 1.76 -3.27
C MET A 119 13.68 1.65 -2.16
N LYS A 120 14.93 2.04 -2.42
CA LYS A 120 16.00 1.99 -1.41
C LYS A 120 15.75 2.99 -0.28
N ASN A 121 15.39 4.22 -0.61
CA ASN A 121 15.04 5.24 0.37
C ASN A 121 13.78 4.84 1.13
N PHE A 122 12.75 4.36 0.44
CA PHE A 122 11.51 3.87 1.06
C PHE A 122 11.78 2.78 2.10
N VAL A 123 12.59 1.77 1.77
CA VAL A 123 12.97 0.71 2.72
C VAL A 123 13.70 1.29 3.93
N ALA A 124 14.60 2.24 3.74
CA ALA A 124 15.32 2.89 4.85
C ALA A 124 14.37 3.67 5.75
N ASP A 125 13.46 4.45 5.17
CA ASP A 125 12.46 5.24 5.90
C ASP A 125 11.49 4.34 6.69
N GLN A 126 11.05 3.21 6.10
CA GLN A 126 10.19 2.24 6.77
C GLN A 126 10.90 1.56 7.95
N ILE A 127 12.16 1.20 7.80
CA ILE A 127 12.97 0.63 8.89
C ILE A 127 13.04 1.62 10.06
N GLU A 128 13.30 2.88 9.77
CA GLU A 128 13.40 3.93 10.79
C GLU A 128 12.03 4.20 11.46
N LEU A 129 10.96 4.22 10.69
CA LEU A 129 9.60 4.35 11.20
C LEU A 129 9.25 3.21 12.18
N VAL A 130 9.52 1.97 11.78
CA VAL A 130 9.29 0.78 12.61
C VAL A 130 10.09 0.86 13.91
N ARG A 131 11.38 1.24 13.85
CA ARG A 131 12.22 1.40 15.05
C ARG A 131 11.61 2.39 16.03
N ARG A 132 11.13 3.53 15.54
CA ARG A 132 10.50 4.56 16.40
C ARG A 132 9.18 4.09 17.02
N GLN A 133 8.36 3.38 16.23
CA GLN A 133 7.07 2.89 16.71
C GLN A 133 7.19 1.75 17.72
N VAL A 134 8.12 0.83 17.47
CA VAL A 134 8.31 -0.36 18.32
C VAL A 134 9.12 -0.03 19.59
N GLY A 135 10.18 0.77 19.46
CA GLY A 135 11.12 1.00 20.53
C GLY A 135 11.72 -0.32 21.03
N ASP A 136 11.72 -0.53 22.34
CA ASP A 136 12.27 -1.73 22.99
C ASP A 136 11.26 -2.88 23.13
N LYS A 137 10.06 -2.75 22.53
CA LYS A 137 9.01 -3.77 22.63
C LYS A 137 9.28 -4.93 21.69
N LYS A 138 8.73 -6.10 22.05
CA LYS A 138 8.70 -7.27 21.15
C LYS A 138 7.51 -7.18 20.20
N VAL A 139 7.74 -7.64 18.98
CA VAL A 139 6.72 -7.76 17.93
C VAL A 139 6.52 -9.24 17.62
N LEU A 140 5.26 -9.67 17.55
CA LEU A 140 4.88 -10.98 17.07
C LEU A 140 4.34 -10.82 15.64
N LEU A 141 4.87 -11.59 14.71
CA LEU A 141 4.42 -11.67 13.34
C LEU A 141 3.91 -13.08 13.02
N ALA A 142 2.63 -13.18 12.62
CA ALA A 142 2.11 -14.40 12.02
C ALA A 142 2.66 -14.52 10.59
N LEU A 143 3.54 -15.50 10.38
CA LEU A 143 4.26 -15.70 9.12
C LEU A 143 3.59 -16.81 8.31
N SER A 144 2.81 -16.45 7.30
CA SER A 144 2.11 -17.40 6.45
C SER A 144 3.02 -18.14 5.44
N GLY A 145 4.16 -17.52 5.09
CA GLY A 145 5.04 -17.99 4.00
C GLY A 145 4.72 -17.35 2.64
N GLY A 146 3.63 -16.57 2.52
CA GLY A 146 3.32 -15.77 1.34
C GLY A 146 4.25 -14.56 1.20
N VAL A 147 4.24 -13.92 0.03
CA VAL A 147 5.13 -12.80 -0.32
C VAL A 147 5.00 -11.65 0.68
N ASP A 148 3.78 -11.23 1.00
CA ASP A 148 3.55 -10.05 1.85
C ASP A 148 4.09 -10.25 3.26
N SER A 149 3.76 -11.37 3.92
CA SER A 149 4.27 -11.69 5.26
C SER A 149 5.79 -11.85 5.27
N SER A 150 6.37 -12.36 4.19
CA SER A 150 7.82 -12.51 4.04
C SER A 150 8.54 -11.17 3.91
N VAL A 151 7.97 -10.24 3.14
CA VAL A 151 8.51 -8.86 3.02
C VAL A 151 8.42 -8.15 4.36
N VAL A 152 7.30 -8.23 5.06
CA VAL A 152 7.13 -7.65 6.40
C VAL A 152 8.14 -8.25 7.38
N ALA A 153 8.33 -9.58 7.39
CA ALA A 153 9.33 -10.24 8.22
C ALA A 153 10.74 -9.72 7.95
N ALA A 154 11.13 -9.59 6.67
CA ALA A 154 12.46 -9.10 6.29
C ALA A 154 12.69 -7.64 6.72
N LEU A 155 11.68 -6.77 6.60
CA LEU A 155 11.75 -5.39 7.07
C LEU A 155 11.86 -5.31 8.60
N LEU A 156 11.02 -6.06 9.32
CA LEU A 156 11.05 -6.13 10.78
C LEU A 156 12.37 -6.67 11.31
N LEU A 157 12.92 -7.73 10.70
CA LEU A 157 14.24 -8.26 11.07
C LEU A 157 15.34 -7.18 10.96
N LYS A 158 15.32 -6.40 9.87
CA LYS A 158 16.28 -5.28 9.70
C LYS A 158 16.04 -4.14 10.67
N ALA A 159 14.80 -3.91 11.07
CA ALA A 159 14.45 -2.81 11.96
C ALA A 159 14.71 -3.12 13.43
N ILE A 160 14.27 -4.28 13.92
CA ILE A 160 14.20 -4.61 15.36
C ILE A 160 14.90 -5.91 15.75
N GLY A 161 15.47 -6.65 14.78
CA GLY A 161 16.29 -7.85 15.04
C GLY A 161 15.63 -8.85 15.98
N ASP A 162 16.27 -9.16 17.10
CA ASP A 162 15.84 -10.17 18.09
C ASP A 162 14.51 -9.83 18.81
N ASN A 163 14.03 -8.60 18.68
CA ASN A 163 12.72 -8.22 19.18
C ASN A 163 11.56 -8.70 18.30
N LEU A 164 11.85 -9.26 17.13
CA LEU A 164 10.86 -9.93 16.29
C LEU A 164 10.73 -11.41 16.67
N VAL A 165 9.50 -11.85 16.92
CA VAL A 165 9.13 -13.26 17.03
C VAL A 165 8.20 -13.61 15.87
N CYS A 166 8.66 -14.45 14.96
CA CYS A 166 7.83 -14.99 13.88
C CYS A 166 7.14 -16.27 14.33
N VAL A 167 5.85 -16.42 14.03
CA VAL A 167 5.11 -17.65 14.32
C VAL A 167 4.57 -18.20 13.00
N HIS A 168 4.96 -19.41 12.64
CA HIS A 168 4.42 -20.14 11.51
C HIS A 168 3.60 -21.33 12.00
N VAL A 169 2.35 -21.40 11.56
CA VAL A 169 1.42 -22.50 11.90
C VAL A 169 1.20 -23.36 10.66
N ASN A 170 1.66 -24.61 10.72
CA ASN A 170 1.29 -25.63 9.74
C ASN A 170 -0.08 -26.20 10.12
N HIS A 171 -1.09 -25.91 9.33
CA HIS A 171 -2.47 -26.38 9.53
C HIS A 171 -2.82 -27.61 8.66
N GLY A 172 -1.83 -28.22 7.97
CA GLY A 172 -2.03 -29.39 7.13
C GLY A 172 -2.59 -29.16 5.73
N LEU A 173 -2.98 -27.91 5.41
CA LEU A 173 -3.52 -27.52 4.10
C LEU A 173 -2.55 -26.64 3.29
N MET A 174 -1.29 -26.59 3.73
CA MET A 174 -0.22 -25.91 3.00
C MET A 174 0.19 -26.73 1.75
N ARG A 175 0.77 -26.05 0.77
CA ARG A 175 1.36 -26.77 -0.36
C ARG A 175 2.52 -27.65 0.11
N LYS A 176 2.78 -28.74 -0.62
CA LYS A 176 3.88 -29.65 -0.30
C LYS A 176 5.22 -28.90 -0.21
N GLY A 177 5.88 -29.04 0.94
CA GLY A 177 7.19 -28.41 1.19
C GLY A 177 7.16 -26.93 1.53
N GLU A 178 5.98 -26.30 1.63
CA GLU A 178 5.87 -24.85 1.87
C GLU A 178 6.27 -24.48 3.30
N SER A 179 5.81 -25.23 4.29
CA SER A 179 6.18 -25.02 5.70
C SER A 179 7.67 -25.26 5.96
N GLU A 180 8.23 -26.32 5.36
CA GLU A 180 9.66 -26.62 5.44
C GLU A 180 10.50 -25.50 4.82
N ASN A 181 10.05 -24.94 3.69
CA ASN A 181 10.72 -23.83 3.06
C ASN A 181 10.69 -22.56 3.94
N VAL A 182 9.56 -22.28 4.61
CA VAL A 182 9.48 -21.17 5.57
C VAL A 182 10.51 -21.34 6.70
N VAL A 183 10.61 -22.55 7.27
CA VAL A 183 11.59 -22.84 8.32
C VAL A 183 13.02 -22.67 7.79
N GLU A 184 13.30 -23.20 6.60
CA GLU A 184 14.64 -23.09 6.00
C GLU A 184 15.05 -21.65 5.78
N VAL A 185 14.18 -20.84 5.17
CA VAL A 185 14.49 -19.44 4.87
C VAL A 185 14.59 -18.61 6.15
N PHE A 186 13.58 -18.63 6.99
CA PHE A 186 13.51 -17.68 8.10
C PHE A 186 14.34 -18.09 9.31
N ARG A 187 14.37 -19.37 9.67
CA ARG A 187 15.18 -19.84 10.80
C ARG A 187 16.64 -20.05 10.43
N ASN A 188 16.91 -20.76 9.33
CA ASN A 188 18.27 -21.19 9.03
C ASN A 188 19.08 -20.15 8.25
N GLN A 189 18.46 -19.46 7.24
CA GLN A 189 19.17 -18.50 6.43
C GLN A 189 19.12 -17.08 7.00
N LEU A 190 17.96 -16.63 7.50
CA LEU A 190 17.77 -15.28 8.04
C LEU A 190 17.98 -15.21 9.57
N CYS A 191 18.18 -16.32 10.25
CA CYS A 191 18.38 -16.41 11.70
C CYS A 191 17.25 -15.74 12.50
N ALA A 192 16.02 -15.74 11.98
CA ALA A 192 14.87 -15.19 12.66
C ALA A 192 14.47 -16.04 13.87
N ASN A 193 13.99 -15.41 14.94
CA ASN A 193 13.36 -16.13 16.03
C ASN A 193 12.00 -16.66 15.57
N LEU A 194 12.02 -17.89 15.00
CA LEU A 194 10.84 -18.55 14.42
C LEU A 194 10.32 -19.65 15.34
N VAL A 195 9.09 -19.47 15.79
CA VAL A 195 8.28 -20.49 16.44
C VAL A 195 7.48 -21.23 15.37
N TYR A 196 7.77 -22.50 15.18
CA TYR A 196 7.01 -23.39 14.29
C TYR A 196 6.00 -24.18 15.12
N VAL A 197 4.75 -24.13 14.71
CA VAL A 197 3.66 -24.85 15.35
C VAL A 197 3.07 -25.84 14.35
N ASP A 198 3.19 -27.13 14.60
CA ASP A 198 2.45 -28.14 13.87
C ASP A 198 1.07 -28.32 14.50
N ALA A 199 0.05 -27.92 13.77
CA ALA A 199 -1.35 -28.00 14.17
C ALA A 199 -2.16 -28.85 13.17
N THR A 200 -1.48 -29.65 12.36
CA THR A 200 -2.07 -30.48 11.28
C THR A 200 -3.22 -31.32 11.78
N ASP A 201 -3.00 -32.15 12.80
CA ASP A 201 -4.04 -33.06 13.33
C ASP A 201 -5.23 -32.28 13.90
N ARG A 202 -4.97 -31.16 14.57
CA ARG A 202 -6.02 -30.31 15.13
C ARG A 202 -6.93 -29.72 14.06
N PHE A 203 -6.33 -29.16 12.98
CA PHE A 203 -7.10 -28.52 11.91
C PHE A 203 -7.82 -29.55 11.04
N LEU A 204 -7.15 -30.65 10.65
CA LEU A 204 -7.77 -31.69 9.84
C LEU A 204 -8.88 -32.42 10.59
N GLY A 205 -8.69 -32.71 11.89
CA GLY A 205 -9.74 -33.33 12.71
C GLY A 205 -11.01 -32.47 12.88
N LEU A 206 -10.92 -31.14 12.75
CA LEU A 206 -12.07 -30.24 12.74
C LEU A 206 -12.82 -30.20 11.39
N LEU A 207 -12.21 -30.73 10.33
CA LEU A 207 -12.80 -30.82 8.99
C LEU A 207 -13.44 -32.18 8.72
N GLU A 208 -13.30 -33.15 9.63
CA GLU A 208 -14.05 -34.40 9.60
C GLU A 208 -15.50 -34.12 10.00
N GLY A 209 -16.43 -34.08 8.99
CA GLY A 209 -17.83 -33.82 9.17
C GLY A 209 -18.71 -34.59 8.20
#